data_96c74fab2b330af226012580ecc54ae3
#
_entry.id   96c74fab2b330af226012580ecc54ae3
#
_cell.length_a   1.000
_cell.length_b   1.000
_cell.length_c   1.000
_cell.angle_alpha   90.00
_cell.angle_beta   90.00
_cell.angle_gamma   90.00
#
_symmetry.space_group_name_H-M   'P 1'
#
loop_
_entity.id
_entity.type
_entity.pdbx_description
1 polymer ?
#
loop_
_entity_poly.entity_id
_entity_poly.type
_entity_poly.pdbx_seq_one_letter_code
_entity_poly.pdbx_strand_id
1 'polypeptide(L)'
;TLLTAERSAGKKMRDVFPQFSPFELPTLVALDGLDWVGAGLDVAFCALPHGTTPKVIKDLLSKAPSTKVVDLSADFRLADTAAYAKWYGHEHYAPELQTQAVYGLVEIHRRQIRHAKLVANPGCYTTCAELPLIPLIKAKAIELDDIVVDAKSGMTGAGRAAKESMLFSEVSEGFNAYGVGQHRHMAELDQECAAAAGRAVIVSFTPHLVPMNRGILSTIYVKGRRGRTPEELHGILVEFYAKEPFVHVLPFGATPHTRPVRGPNMTF
;
A
#
# COMPACT_ATOMS: atom_id res chain seq x y z
N THR A 1 -4.95 -11.07 -19.99
CA THR A 1 -6.36 -10.60 -19.96
C THR A 1 -6.46 -9.32 -19.16
N LEU A 2 -7.21 -8.33 -19.66
CA LEU A 2 -7.52 -7.09 -18.97
C LEU A 2 -9.00 -7.08 -18.58
N LEU A 3 -9.28 -6.98 -17.28
CA LEU A 3 -10.63 -7.01 -16.74
C LEU A 3 -11.10 -5.62 -16.33
N THR A 4 -12.39 -5.35 -16.48
CA THR A 4 -13.01 -4.08 -16.14
C THR A 4 -14.44 -4.26 -15.67
N ALA A 5 -15.02 -3.19 -15.06
CA ALA A 5 -16.46 -3.11 -14.87
C ALA A 5 -17.19 -2.99 -16.22
N GLU A 6 -18.45 -3.37 -16.27
CA GLU A 6 -19.27 -3.42 -17.49
C GLU A 6 -19.19 -2.17 -18.36
N ARG A 7 -19.18 -0.96 -17.77
CA ARG A 7 -19.15 0.32 -18.51
C ARG A 7 -17.98 0.48 -19.48
N SER A 8 -16.89 -0.27 -19.31
CA SER A 8 -15.68 -0.19 -20.14
C SER A 8 -15.39 -1.49 -20.88
N ALA A 9 -16.22 -2.51 -20.72
CA ALA A 9 -16.10 -3.75 -21.47
C ALA A 9 -16.23 -3.51 -22.98
N GLY A 10 -15.45 -4.23 -23.78
CA GLY A 10 -15.40 -4.07 -25.23
C GLY A 10 -14.55 -2.89 -25.75
N LYS A 11 -14.09 -2.00 -24.86
CA LYS A 11 -13.22 -0.86 -25.24
C LYS A 11 -11.75 -1.28 -25.27
N LYS A 12 -10.95 -0.59 -26.09
CA LYS A 12 -9.48 -0.70 -26.01
C LYS A 12 -8.96 0.08 -24.80
N MET A 13 -7.86 -0.39 -24.22
CA MET A 13 -7.25 0.31 -23.07
C MET A 13 -6.93 1.77 -23.38
N ARG A 14 -6.46 2.07 -24.60
CA ARG A 14 -6.15 3.43 -25.05
C ARG A 14 -7.37 4.38 -25.11
N ASP A 15 -8.58 3.84 -25.30
CA ASP A 15 -9.80 4.64 -25.34
C ASP A 15 -10.24 5.08 -23.94
N VAL A 16 -9.82 4.33 -22.90
CA VAL A 16 -10.08 4.63 -21.49
C VAL A 16 -8.92 5.40 -20.85
N PHE A 17 -7.70 5.09 -21.28
CA PHE A 17 -6.45 5.64 -20.77
C PHE A 17 -5.51 6.00 -21.93
N PRO A 18 -5.59 7.23 -22.46
CA PRO A 18 -4.85 7.65 -23.66
C PRO A 18 -3.33 7.49 -23.61
N GLN A 19 -2.75 7.47 -22.42
CA GLN A 19 -1.31 7.23 -22.23
C GLN A 19 -0.84 5.85 -22.68
N PHE A 20 -1.76 4.91 -22.89
CA PHE A 20 -1.46 3.58 -23.43
C PHE A 20 -1.59 3.48 -24.95
N SER A 21 -1.81 4.63 -25.64
CA SER A 21 -1.95 4.66 -27.11
C SER A 21 -0.79 4.02 -27.88
N PRO A 22 0.49 4.11 -27.43
CA PRO A 22 1.60 3.49 -28.12
C PRO A 22 1.65 1.94 -27.99
N PHE A 23 0.80 1.36 -27.15
CA PHE A 23 0.85 -0.08 -26.82
C PHE A 23 -0.34 -0.83 -27.42
N GLU A 24 -0.08 -1.96 -28.04
CA GLU A 24 -1.11 -2.91 -28.47
C GLU A 24 -1.48 -3.80 -27.27
N LEU A 25 -2.52 -3.38 -26.55
CA LEU A 25 -3.04 -4.08 -25.38
C LEU A 25 -4.35 -4.80 -25.71
N PRO A 26 -4.67 -5.91 -25.01
CA PRO A 26 -5.93 -6.61 -25.19
C PRO A 26 -7.14 -5.70 -24.95
N THR A 27 -8.25 -6.00 -25.60
CA THR A 27 -9.54 -5.38 -25.32
C THR A 27 -9.97 -5.67 -23.89
N LEU A 28 -10.61 -4.69 -23.25
CA LEU A 28 -11.13 -4.82 -21.90
C LEU A 28 -12.32 -5.79 -21.88
N VAL A 29 -12.29 -6.75 -20.97
CA VAL A 29 -13.33 -7.78 -20.80
C VAL A 29 -14.09 -7.52 -19.50
N ALA A 30 -15.40 -7.72 -19.51
CA ALA A 30 -16.19 -7.66 -18.28
C ALA A 30 -15.73 -8.75 -17.31
N LEU A 31 -15.76 -8.42 -16.02
CA LEU A 31 -15.42 -9.38 -14.96
C LEU A 31 -16.51 -10.47 -14.85
N ASP A 32 -17.78 -10.07 -15.01
CA ASP A 32 -18.90 -10.99 -14.93
C ASP A 32 -18.91 -11.96 -16.10
N GLY A 33 -19.07 -13.24 -15.78
CA GLY A 33 -19.08 -14.31 -16.76
C GLY A 33 -17.71 -14.74 -17.28
N LEU A 34 -16.61 -14.26 -16.70
CA LEU A 34 -15.26 -14.69 -17.09
C LEU A 34 -15.06 -16.18 -16.76
N ASP A 35 -14.62 -16.93 -17.75
CA ASP A 35 -14.12 -18.29 -17.54
C ASP A 35 -12.71 -18.24 -16.95
N TRP A 36 -12.61 -18.34 -15.64
CA TRP A 36 -11.34 -18.33 -14.91
C TRP A 36 -10.42 -19.49 -15.31
N VAL A 37 -10.99 -20.65 -15.62
CA VAL A 37 -10.23 -21.85 -15.97
C VAL A 37 -9.67 -21.69 -17.38
N GLY A 38 -10.52 -21.34 -18.35
CA GLY A 38 -10.11 -21.12 -19.74
C GLY A 38 -9.16 -19.94 -19.92
N ALA A 39 -9.17 -18.99 -18.98
CA ALA A 39 -8.26 -17.84 -19.00
C ALA A 39 -6.78 -18.22 -18.74
N GLY A 40 -6.50 -19.37 -18.10
CA GLY A 40 -5.14 -19.89 -17.87
C GLY A 40 -4.22 -18.93 -17.12
N LEU A 41 -4.70 -18.31 -16.04
CA LEU A 41 -3.99 -17.23 -15.35
C LEU A 41 -2.96 -17.78 -14.36
N ASP A 42 -1.71 -17.39 -14.52
CA ASP A 42 -0.66 -17.62 -13.52
C ASP A 42 -0.81 -16.65 -12.32
N VAL A 43 -1.13 -15.39 -12.62
CA VAL A 43 -1.25 -14.32 -11.63
C VAL A 43 -2.42 -13.39 -11.98
N ALA A 44 -3.16 -12.96 -10.96
CA ALA A 44 -4.20 -11.93 -11.04
C ALA A 44 -3.87 -10.74 -10.13
N PHE A 45 -3.84 -9.53 -10.68
CA PHE A 45 -3.75 -8.28 -9.95
C PHE A 45 -5.16 -7.71 -9.77
N CYS A 46 -5.64 -7.64 -8.53
CA CYS A 46 -6.98 -7.18 -8.21
C CYS A 46 -6.94 -5.72 -7.74
N ALA A 47 -7.47 -4.80 -8.54
CA ALA A 47 -7.55 -3.37 -8.23
C ALA A 47 -9.00 -2.89 -8.16
N LEU A 48 -9.85 -3.63 -7.47
CA LEU A 48 -11.28 -3.36 -7.31
C LEU A 48 -11.55 -2.52 -6.05
N PRO A 49 -12.72 -1.88 -5.94
CA PRO A 49 -13.12 -1.21 -4.71
C PRO A 49 -13.16 -2.15 -3.51
N HIS A 50 -12.91 -1.59 -2.32
CA HIS A 50 -13.01 -2.31 -1.05
C HIS A 50 -14.39 -2.97 -0.90
N GLY A 51 -14.44 -4.14 -0.29
CA GLY A 51 -15.64 -4.95 -0.12
C GLY A 51 -16.09 -5.71 -1.38
N THR A 52 -15.55 -5.38 -2.56
CA THR A 52 -15.82 -6.12 -3.80
C THR A 52 -14.80 -7.23 -4.03
N THR A 53 -13.54 -6.93 -3.78
CA THR A 53 -12.39 -7.80 -4.07
C THR A 53 -12.48 -9.17 -3.39
N PRO A 54 -12.91 -9.32 -2.12
CA PRO A 54 -12.93 -10.62 -1.45
C PRO A 54 -13.82 -11.64 -2.16
N LYS A 55 -14.98 -11.19 -2.67
CA LYS A 55 -15.91 -12.07 -3.41
C LYS A 55 -15.31 -12.55 -4.73
N VAL A 56 -14.65 -11.65 -5.45
CA VAL A 56 -14.01 -11.96 -6.73
C VAL A 56 -12.83 -12.91 -6.53
N ILE A 57 -11.98 -12.66 -5.53
CA ILE A 57 -10.84 -13.53 -5.21
C ILE A 57 -11.31 -14.92 -4.77
N LYS A 58 -12.37 -14.98 -3.97
CA LYS A 58 -12.97 -16.26 -3.56
C LYS A 58 -13.48 -17.07 -4.76
N ASP A 59 -14.18 -16.43 -5.69
CA ASP A 59 -14.65 -17.07 -6.92
C ASP A 59 -13.47 -17.54 -7.79
N LEU A 60 -12.49 -16.66 -8.03
CA LEU A 60 -11.29 -16.98 -8.78
C LEU A 60 -10.55 -18.20 -8.19
N LEU A 61 -10.22 -18.16 -6.90
CA LEU A 61 -9.44 -19.23 -6.27
C LEU A 61 -10.21 -20.53 -6.11
N SER A 62 -11.54 -20.50 -6.08
CA SER A 62 -12.37 -21.71 -6.08
C SER A 62 -12.33 -22.43 -7.44
N LYS A 63 -12.24 -21.69 -8.55
CA LYS A 63 -12.27 -22.21 -9.93
C LYS A 63 -10.87 -22.42 -10.51
N ALA A 64 -9.91 -21.59 -10.13
CA ALA A 64 -8.53 -21.63 -10.59
C ALA A 64 -7.54 -21.57 -9.38
N PRO A 65 -7.45 -22.63 -8.58
CA PRO A 65 -6.72 -22.63 -7.30
C PRO A 65 -5.19 -22.52 -7.43
N SER A 66 -4.64 -22.68 -8.63
CA SER A 66 -3.21 -22.49 -8.92
C SER A 66 -2.83 -21.03 -9.15
N THR A 67 -3.80 -20.16 -9.46
CA THR A 67 -3.56 -18.75 -9.72
C THR A 67 -3.07 -18.05 -8.46
N LYS A 68 -2.01 -17.25 -8.59
CA LYS A 68 -1.56 -16.35 -7.54
C LYS A 68 -2.30 -15.03 -7.64
N VAL A 69 -2.60 -14.42 -6.50
CA VAL A 69 -3.36 -13.17 -6.44
C VAL A 69 -2.56 -12.10 -5.71
N VAL A 70 -2.48 -10.92 -6.32
CA VAL A 70 -2.01 -9.69 -5.67
C VAL A 70 -3.20 -8.75 -5.53
N ASP A 71 -3.68 -8.58 -4.31
CA ASP A 71 -4.78 -7.68 -4.01
C ASP A 71 -4.28 -6.27 -3.69
N LEU A 72 -4.67 -5.30 -4.51
CA LEU A 72 -4.36 -3.88 -4.32
C LEU A 72 -5.44 -3.15 -3.52
N SER A 73 -6.55 -3.84 -3.17
CA SER A 73 -7.53 -3.30 -2.24
C SER A 73 -6.98 -3.32 -0.81
N ALA A 74 -7.80 -2.91 0.15
CA ALA A 74 -7.40 -2.98 1.56
C ALA A 74 -7.96 -4.22 2.28
N ASP A 75 -8.69 -5.08 1.58
CA ASP A 75 -9.54 -6.06 2.23
C ASP A 75 -8.75 -7.15 2.97
N PHE A 76 -7.56 -7.50 2.49
CA PHE A 76 -6.73 -8.55 3.07
C PHE A 76 -5.50 -8.06 3.84
N ARG A 77 -5.38 -6.75 4.11
CA ARG A 77 -4.19 -6.18 4.76
C ARG A 77 -4.13 -6.44 6.26
N LEU A 78 -5.29 -6.47 6.95
CA LEU A 78 -5.36 -6.66 8.39
C LEU A 78 -5.55 -8.14 8.70
N ALA A 79 -4.63 -8.71 9.47
CA ALA A 79 -4.68 -10.12 9.89
C ALA A 79 -5.91 -10.41 10.78
N ASP A 80 -6.28 -9.44 11.63
CA ASP A 80 -7.46 -9.50 12.48
C ASP A 80 -8.70 -8.98 11.75
N THR A 81 -9.66 -9.87 11.48
CA THR A 81 -10.93 -9.52 10.83
C THR A 81 -11.83 -8.66 11.70
N ALA A 82 -11.69 -8.69 13.03
CA ALA A 82 -12.41 -7.79 13.91
C ALA A 82 -11.85 -6.36 13.82
N ALA A 83 -10.52 -6.20 13.74
CA ALA A 83 -9.91 -4.92 13.44
C ALA A 83 -10.33 -4.41 12.06
N TYR A 84 -10.39 -5.30 11.05
CA TYR A 84 -10.92 -4.94 9.73
C TYR A 84 -12.34 -4.39 9.83
N ALA A 85 -13.26 -5.09 10.50
CA ALA A 85 -14.65 -4.64 10.65
C ALA A 85 -14.75 -3.27 11.34
N LYS A 86 -13.94 -3.04 12.37
CA LYS A 86 -13.87 -1.75 13.07
C LYS A 86 -13.45 -0.60 12.15
N TRP A 87 -12.41 -0.81 11.33
CA TRP A 87 -11.83 0.25 10.51
C TRP A 87 -12.54 0.46 9.16
N TYR A 88 -13.19 -0.56 8.63
CA TYR A 88 -13.87 -0.52 7.33
C TYR A 88 -15.40 -0.45 7.44
N GLY A 89 -15.96 -0.63 8.64
CA GLY A 89 -17.38 -0.46 8.93
C GLY A 89 -18.28 -1.61 8.49
N HIS A 90 -17.70 -2.74 8.11
CA HIS A 90 -18.42 -3.96 7.76
C HIS A 90 -17.56 -5.21 8.00
N GLU A 91 -18.20 -6.35 8.17
CA GLU A 91 -17.49 -7.62 8.32
C GLU A 91 -16.67 -7.99 7.07
N HIS A 92 -15.64 -8.79 7.27
CA HIS A 92 -14.83 -9.29 6.16
C HIS A 92 -15.58 -10.34 5.35
N TYR A 93 -15.70 -10.17 4.02
CA TYR A 93 -16.51 -11.05 3.17
C TYR A 93 -15.84 -12.38 2.80
N ALA A 94 -14.60 -12.60 3.14
CA ALA A 94 -13.87 -13.87 2.94
C ALA A 94 -12.86 -14.11 4.08
N PRO A 95 -13.31 -14.24 5.33
CA PRO A 95 -12.42 -14.40 6.50
C PRO A 95 -11.56 -15.67 6.41
N GLU A 96 -12.04 -16.70 5.73
CA GLU A 96 -11.30 -17.93 5.48
C GLU A 96 -10.06 -17.74 4.60
N LEU A 97 -10.08 -16.77 3.70
CA LEU A 97 -8.93 -16.41 2.85
C LEU A 97 -7.94 -15.50 3.58
N GLN A 98 -8.41 -14.75 4.58
CA GLN A 98 -7.56 -13.86 5.35
C GLN A 98 -6.41 -14.63 6.03
N THR A 99 -6.65 -15.83 6.50
CA THR A 99 -5.62 -16.66 7.12
C THR A 99 -4.49 -17.09 6.19
N GLN A 100 -4.72 -16.99 4.87
CA GLN A 100 -3.76 -17.32 3.81
C GLN A 100 -3.10 -16.07 3.20
N ALA A 101 -3.64 -14.90 3.50
CA ALA A 101 -3.11 -13.65 2.97
C ALA A 101 -1.77 -13.29 3.62
N VAL A 102 -0.83 -12.85 2.80
CA VAL A 102 0.46 -12.34 3.26
C VAL A 102 0.52 -10.85 3.00
N TYR A 103 0.89 -10.07 4.01
CA TYR A 103 1.10 -8.64 3.87
C TYR A 103 2.25 -8.36 2.90
N GLY A 104 1.99 -7.55 1.89
CA GLY A 104 2.78 -7.47 0.67
C GLY A 104 3.96 -6.49 0.68
N LEU A 105 4.46 -6.07 1.85
CA LEU A 105 5.69 -5.27 1.92
C LEU A 105 6.90 -6.17 1.63
N VAL A 106 7.33 -6.15 0.36
CA VAL A 106 8.27 -7.14 -0.19
C VAL A 106 9.60 -7.14 0.55
N GLU A 107 10.12 -5.99 0.88
CA GLU A 107 11.42 -5.82 1.55
C GLU A 107 11.43 -6.41 2.97
N ILE A 108 10.25 -6.51 3.58
CA ILE A 108 10.09 -7.03 4.95
C ILE A 108 9.63 -8.50 4.94
N HIS A 109 8.73 -8.86 4.03
CA HIS A 109 8.03 -10.15 4.02
C HIS A 109 8.39 -11.05 2.82
N ARG A 110 9.51 -10.80 2.13
CA ARG A 110 9.94 -11.50 0.90
C ARG A 110 9.84 -13.03 0.98
N ARG A 111 10.23 -13.62 2.10
CA ARG A 111 10.20 -15.08 2.27
C ARG A 111 8.78 -15.63 2.26
N GLN A 112 7.86 -14.97 2.94
CA GLN A 112 6.44 -15.34 3.00
C GLN A 112 5.78 -15.12 1.63
N ILE A 113 6.02 -13.96 1.00
CA ILE A 113 5.46 -13.59 -0.30
C ILE A 113 5.84 -14.60 -1.39
N ARG A 114 7.07 -15.09 -1.37
CA ARG A 114 7.55 -16.09 -2.37
C ARG A 114 6.65 -17.33 -2.43
N HIS A 115 6.06 -17.74 -1.31
CA HIS A 115 5.24 -18.93 -1.18
C HIS A 115 3.74 -18.62 -1.08
N ALA A 116 3.37 -17.36 -1.05
CA ALA A 116 1.98 -16.93 -0.93
C ALA A 116 1.16 -17.21 -2.20
N LYS A 117 -0.09 -17.56 -2.01
CA LYS A 117 -1.12 -17.56 -3.05
C LYS A 117 -1.87 -16.23 -3.11
N LEU A 118 -2.04 -15.58 -1.97
CA LEU A 118 -2.72 -14.30 -1.83
C LEU A 118 -1.79 -13.31 -1.14
N VAL A 119 -1.46 -12.24 -1.84
CA VAL A 119 -0.62 -11.14 -1.33
C VAL A 119 -1.49 -9.89 -1.23
N ALA A 120 -1.59 -9.32 -0.03
CA ALA A 120 -2.28 -8.06 0.22
C ALA A 120 -1.32 -6.88 0.08
N ASN A 121 -1.38 -6.17 -1.02
CA ASN A 121 -0.50 -5.02 -1.27
C ASN A 121 -0.75 -3.90 -0.24
N PRO A 122 0.28 -3.39 0.44
CA PRO A 122 0.16 -2.39 1.50
C PRO A 122 -0.47 -1.08 1.04
N GLY A 123 -0.95 -0.30 2.00
CA GLY A 123 -1.31 1.09 1.75
C GLY A 123 -0.09 1.95 1.39
N CYS A 124 -0.31 3.02 0.65
CA CYS A 124 0.77 3.89 0.21
C CYS A 124 1.50 4.61 1.36
N TYR A 125 0.75 5.13 2.32
CA TYR A 125 1.35 5.77 3.51
C TYR A 125 2.02 4.74 4.42
N THR A 126 1.44 3.55 4.55
CA THR A 126 1.99 2.47 5.36
C THR A 126 3.33 2.02 4.79
N THR A 127 3.40 1.79 3.47
CA THR A 127 4.67 1.49 2.79
C THR A 127 5.73 2.55 3.10
N CYS A 128 5.37 3.84 2.95
CA CYS A 128 6.29 4.95 3.18
C CYS A 128 6.80 5.02 4.63
N ALA A 129 5.96 4.69 5.62
CA ALA A 129 6.32 4.77 7.04
C ALA A 129 6.97 3.49 7.56
N GLU A 130 6.50 2.33 7.14
CA GLU A 130 6.99 1.04 7.61
C GLU A 130 8.42 0.74 7.15
N LEU A 131 8.77 1.16 5.94
CA LEU A 131 10.13 0.97 5.42
C LEU A 131 11.21 1.54 6.36
N PRO A 132 11.16 2.78 6.87
CA PRO A 132 12.15 3.22 7.83
C PRO A 132 11.89 2.71 9.27
N LEU A 133 10.64 2.53 9.70
CA LEU A 133 10.33 2.16 11.07
C LEU A 133 10.67 0.71 11.41
N ILE A 134 10.29 -0.25 10.55
CA ILE A 134 10.43 -1.67 10.86
C ILE A 134 11.90 -2.10 11.08
N PRO A 135 12.88 -1.70 10.26
CA PRO A 135 14.27 -2.03 10.53
C PRO A 135 14.79 -1.46 11.87
N LEU A 136 14.42 -0.22 12.19
CA LEU A 136 14.83 0.43 13.43
C LEU A 136 14.20 -0.23 14.66
N ILE A 137 12.94 -0.65 14.56
CA ILE A 137 12.22 -1.39 15.60
C ILE A 137 12.87 -2.77 15.82
N LYS A 138 13.11 -3.52 14.74
CA LYS A 138 13.75 -4.85 14.80
C LYS A 138 15.16 -4.78 15.39
N ALA A 139 15.93 -3.74 15.08
CA ALA A 139 17.24 -3.47 15.66
C ALA A 139 17.18 -2.95 17.10
N LYS A 140 15.98 -2.74 17.65
CA LYS A 140 15.75 -2.14 18.98
C LYS A 140 16.49 -0.80 19.13
N ALA A 141 16.55 -0.02 18.06
CA ALA A 141 17.32 1.20 17.99
C ALA A 141 16.56 2.46 18.40
N ILE A 142 15.22 2.39 18.41
CA ILE A 142 14.34 3.49 18.77
C ILE A 142 13.42 3.13 19.94
N GLU A 143 12.96 4.13 20.66
CA GLU A 143 11.86 4.00 21.62
C GLU A 143 10.55 3.81 20.85
N LEU A 144 9.63 3.04 21.43
CA LEU A 144 8.36 2.68 20.79
C LEU A 144 7.20 3.57 21.22
N ASP A 145 7.45 4.44 22.18
CA ASP A 145 6.50 5.45 22.62
C ASP A 145 6.76 6.74 21.83
N ASP A 146 5.70 7.47 21.51
CA ASP A 146 5.76 8.76 20.79
C ASP A 146 6.29 8.65 19.33
N ILE A 147 6.00 7.56 18.61
CA ILE A 147 6.26 7.51 17.17
C ILE A 147 5.22 8.40 16.45
N VAL A 148 5.70 9.41 15.74
CA VAL A 148 4.83 10.32 14.97
C VAL A 148 5.17 10.24 13.50
N VAL A 149 4.16 10.03 12.66
CA VAL A 149 4.25 10.02 11.20
C VAL A 149 3.40 11.15 10.64
N ASP A 150 4.04 12.16 10.12
CA ASP A 150 3.43 13.32 9.48
C ASP A 150 3.67 13.24 7.95
N ALA A 151 2.64 12.82 7.19
CA ALA A 151 2.79 12.43 5.80
C ALA A 151 2.00 13.32 4.85
N LYS A 152 2.61 13.70 3.73
CA LYS A 152 2.06 14.56 2.68
C LYS A 152 1.96 13.75 1.38
N SER A 153 0.74 13.60 0.84
CA SER A 153 0.47 12.84 -0.39
C SER A 153 -0.05 13.72 -1.50
N GLY A 154 0.35 13.39 -2.71
CA GLY A 154 -0.26 13.96 -3.90
C GLY A 154 -1.71 13.48 -4.10
N MET A 155 -2.47 14.26 -4.86
CA MET A 155 -3.92 14.15 -5.04
C MET A 155 -4.38 12.83 -5.67
N THR A 156 -3.58 12.24 -6.57
CA THR A 156 -3.95 10.97 -7.22
C THR A 156 -4.06 9.78 -6.26
N GLY A 157 -3.46 9.88 -5.06
CA GLY A 157 -3.59 8.89 -4.00
C GLY A 157 -5.01 8.77 -3.43
N ALA A 158 -5.83 9.81 -3.55
CA ALA A 158 -7.23 9.80 -3.12
C ALA A 158 -8.18 9.05 -4.09
N GLY A 159 -7.66 8.55 -5.22
CA GLY A 159 -8.43 7.81 -6.23
C GLY A 159 -9.12 8.71 -7.26
N ARG A 160 -9.97 8.08 -8.10
CA ARG A 160 -10.62 8.73 -9.25
C ARG A 160 -12.08 9.09 -9.02
N ALA A 161 -12.61 8.89 -7.82
CA ALA A 161 -13.99 9.28 -7.53
C ALA A 161 -14.12 10.80 -7.59
N ALA A 162 -15.12 11.29 -8.35
CA ALA A 162 -15.43 12.70 -8.40
C ALA A 162 -15.96 13.16 -7.04
N LYS A 163 -15.29 14.11 -6.43
CA LYS A 163 -15.67 14.72 -5.15
C LYS A 163 -15.42 16.22 -5.26
N GLU A 164 -16.32 17.03 -4.71
CA GLU A 164 -16.20 18.49 -4.68
C GLU A 164 -14.87 18.94 -4.06
N SER A 165 -14.52 18.36 -2.90
CA SER A 165 -13.25 18.64 -2.21
C SER A 165 -11.99 18.23 -2.96
N MET A 166 -12.12 17.64 -4.15
CA MET A 166 -11.04 17.22 -5.04
C MET A 166 -11.03 17.98 -6.36
N LEU A 167 -11.89 18.98 -6.52
CA LEU A 167 -11.87 19.87 -7.66
C LEU A 167 -10.57 20.68 -7.68
N PHE A 168 -10.10 21.00 -8.87
CA PHE A 168 -8.86 21.77 -9.03
C PHE A 168 -8.90 23.11 -8.29
N SER A 169 -10.05 23.81 -8.31
CA SER A 169 -10.27 25.06 -7.59
C SER A 169 -10.16 24.91 -6.06
N GLU A 170 -10.46 23.73 -5.52
CA GLU A 170 -10.45 23.49 -4.08
C GLU A 170 -9.07 23.02 -3.57
N VAL A 171 -8.29 22.36 -4.43
CA VAL A 171 -7.02 21.76 -4.04
C VAL A 171 -5.80 22.53 -4.52
N SER A 172 -5.98 23.45 -5.47
CA SER A 172 -4.87 24.27 -6.00
C SER A 172 -4.36 25.23 -4.93
N GLU A 173 -3.02 25.31 -4.79
CA GLU A 173 -2.31 26.23 -3.91
C GLU A 173 -2.58 26.07 -2.39
N GLY A 174 -3.41 25.10 -1.99
CA GLY A 174 -3.69 24.78 -0.60
C GLY A 174 -3.32 23.35 -0.23
N PHE A 175 -3.17 23.06 1.04
CA PHE A 175 -3.13 21.68 1.51
C PHE A 175 -3.77 21.55 2.88
N ASN A 176 -4.23 20.36 3.21
CA ASN A 176 -4.94 20.11 4.46
C ASN A 176 -4.66 18.72 5.02
N ALA A 177 -4.72 18.60 6.34
CA ALA A 177 -4.79 17.31 7.00
C ALA A 177 -6.19 16.69 6.80
N TYR A 178 -6.25 15.37 6.71
CA TYR A 178 -7.51 14.65 6.62
C TYR A 178 -7.47 13.34 7.40
N GLY A 179 -8.62 12.84 7.82
CA GLY A 179 -8.71 11.55 8.52
C GLY A 179 -7.87 11.45 9.78
N VAL A 180 -7.60 12.57 10.45
CA VAL A 180 -6.77 12.63 11.67
C VAL A 180 -7.41 11.76 12.75
N GLY A 181 -6.62 10.81 13.29
CA GLY A 181 -7.11 9.84 14.29
C GLY A 181 -8.10 8.80 13.76
N GLN A 182 -8.46 8.81 12.46
CA GLN A 182 -9.47 7.94 11.86
C GLN A 182 -9.04 7.34 10.52
N HIS A 183 -7.81 7.58 10.08
CA HIS A 183 -7.34 7.06 8.81
C HIS A 183 -7.08 5.56 8.88
N ARG A 184 -7.61 4.80 7.92
CA ARG A 184 -7.56 3.31 7.90
C ARG A 184 -6.14 2.74 7.94
N HIS A 185 -5.16 3.46 7.39
CA HIS A 185 -3.76 3.04 7.43
C HIS A 185 -3.16 2.99 8.83
N MET A 186 -3.79 3.61 9.84
CA MET A 186 -3.33 3.50 11.23
C MET A 186 -3.33 2.04 11.69
N ALA A 187 -4.37 1.28 11.32
CA ALA A 187 -4.45 -0.14 11.68
C ALA A 187 -3.32 -0.98 11.07
N GLU A 188 -2.91 -0.68 9.84
CA GLU A 188 -1.77 -1.36 9.20
C GLU A 188 -0.46 -0.99 9.93
N LEU A 189 -0.22 0.30 10.20
CA LEU A 189 0.97 0.78 10.92
C LEU A 189 1.10 0.13 12.30
N ASP A 190 0.01 0.14 13.06
CA ASP A 190 -0.01 -0.46 14.40
C ASP A 190 0.25 -1.98 14.32
N GLN A 191 -0.37 -2.69 13.37
CA GLN A 191 -0.17 -4.11 13.15
C GLN A 191 1.31 -4.44 12.85
N GLU A 192 1.89 -3.81 11.84
CA GLU A 192 3.22 -4.16 11.36
C GLU A 192 4.32 -3.69 12.32
N CYS A 193 4.15 -2.52 12.96
CA CYS A 193 5.06 -2.08 14.01
C CYS A 193 4.99 -2.98 15.24
N ALA A 194 3.79 -3.42 15.65
CA ALA A 194 3.63 -4.35 16.76
C ALA A 194 4.24 -5.72 16.46
N ALA A 195 4.05 -6.24 15.25
CA ALA A 195 4.67 -7.49 14.79
C ALA A 195 6.20 -7.40 14.82
N ALA A 196 6.78 -6.27 14.39
CA ALA A 196 8.21 -6.04 14.42
C ALA A 196 8.78 -5.90 15.84
N ALA A 197 7.99 -5.32 16.77
CA ALA A 197 8.38 -5.05 18.14
C ALA A 197 8.17 -6.24 19.08
N GLY A 198 7.29 -7.19 18.73
CA GLY A 198 6.80 -8.26 19.61
C GLY A 198 5.91 -7.76 20.75
N ARG A 199 5.41 -6.54 20.69
CA ARG A 199 4.46 -5.92 21.62
C ARG A 199 3.62 -4.86 20.93
N ALA A 200 2.52 -4.45 21.55
CA ALA A 200 1.71 -3.34 21.03
C ALA A 200 2.54 -2.06 20.84
N VAL A 201 2.34 -1.42 19.71
CA VAL A 201 2.92 -0.14 19.33
C VAL A 201 1.79 0.72 18.77
N ILE A 202 1.74 1.98 19.14
CA ILE A 202 0.77 2.94 18.60
C ILE A 202 1.54 4.02 17.86
N VAL A 203 1.16 4.26 16.62
CA VAL A 203 1.76 5.28 15.77
C VAL A 203 0.78 6.46 15.64
N SER A 204 1.21 7.66 16.05
CA SER A 204 0.46 8.89 15.80
C SER A 204 0.62 9.27 14.33
N PHE A 205 -0.43 9.08 13.54
CA PHE A 205 -0.39 9.29 12.10
C PHE A 205 -1.29 10.46 11.67
N THR A 206 -0.71 11.40 10.94
CA THR A 206 -1.44 12.53 10.35
C THR A 206 -1.16 12.63 8.85
N PRO A 207 -2.10 12.20 8.00
CA PRO A 207 -1.98 12.36 6.55
C PRO A 207 -2.43 13.75 6.10
N HIS A 208 -1.78 14.24 5.04
CA HIS A 208 -2.15 15.48 4.35
C HIS A 208 -2.29 15.23 2.86
N LEU A 209 -3.20 15.95 2.22
CA LEU A 209 -3.24 16.13 0.77
C LEU A 209 -2.57 17.45 0.41
N VAL A 210 -1.67 17.41 -0.56
CA VAL A 210 -0.94 18.58 -1.04
C VAL A 210 -1.15 18.77 -2.54
N PRO A 211 -1.04 20.00 -3.06
CA PRO A 211 -1.36 20.33 -4.47
C PRO A 211 -0.28 19.85 -5.44
N MET A 212 0.01 18.56 -5.42
CA MET A 212 0.85 17.88 -6.40
C MET A 212 0.13 16.62 -6.88
N ASN A 213 0.47 16.12 -8.07
CA ASN A 213 -0.20 14.94 -8.61
C ASN A 213 0.19 13.66 -7.90
N ARG A 214 1.49 13.38 -7.73
CA ARG A 214 2.02 12.09 -7.26
C ARG A 214 3.16 12.28 -6.28
N GLY A 215 3.38 11.22 -5.49
CA GLY A 215 4.43 11.10 -4.51
C GLY A 215 3.91 11.26 -3.08
N ILE A 216 4.66 10.74 -2.12
CA ILE A 216 4.44 10.93 -0.70
C ILE A 216 5.75 11.39 -0.07
N LEU A 217 5.68 12.37 0.79
CA LEU A 217 6.76 12.77 1.68
C LEU A 217 6.29 12.54 3.12
N SER A 218 6.95 11.63 3.84
CA SER A 218 6.70 11.41 5.27
C SER A 218 7.83 11.98 6.09
N THR A 219 7.49 12.78 7.11
CA THR A 219 8.39 13.16 8.17
C THR A 219 8.08 12.32 9.39
N ILE A 220 9.05 11.54 9.86
CA ILE A 220 8.84 10.58 10.93
C ILE A 220 9.70 10.99 12.11
N TYR A 221 9.06 11.19 13.26
CA TYR A 221 9.72 11.57 14.49
C TYR A 221 9.80 10.38 15.42
N VAL A 222 11.01 10.03 15.82
CA VAL A 222 11.29 8.94 16.75
C VAL A 222 12.35 9.36 17.76
N LYS A 223 12.33 8.74 18.94
CA LYS A 223 13.39 8.90 19.94
C LYS A 223 14.38 7.74 19.78
N GLY A 224 15.63 8.03 19.50
CA GLY A 224 16.70 7.03 19.56
C GLY A 224 16.82 6.47 20.99
N ARG A 225 17.04 5.17 21.14
CA ARG A 225 17.35 4.60 22.47
C ARG A 225 18.65 5.18 23.00
N ARG A 226 18.75 5.25 24.34
CA ARG A 226 19.92 5.80 25.03
C ARG A 226 21.23 5.21 24.49
N GLY A 227 22.16 6.09 24.12
CA GLY A 227 23.46 5.74 23.55
C GLY A 227 23.49 5.54 22.02
N ARG A 228 22.36 5.64 21.34
CA ARG A 228 22.30 5.59 19.88
C ARG A 228 22.49 6.98 19.28
N THR A 229 23.33 7.07 18.27
CA THR A 229 23.51 8.31 17.49
C THR A 229 22.66 8.30 16.22
N PRO A 230 22.37 9.46 15.62
CA PRO A 230 21.69 9.53 14.31
C PRO A 230 22.42 8.76 13.20
N GLU A 231 23.76 8.77 13.21
CA GLU A 231 24.60 8.05 12.24
C GLU A 231 24.44 6.54 12.38
N GLU A 232 24.29 6.03 13.59
CA GLU A 232 24.03 4.60 13.83
C GLU A 232 22.65 4.20 13.33
N LEU A 233 21.62 5.04 13.54
CA LEU A 233 20.27 4.80 13.01
C LEU A 233 20.28 4.76 11.48
N HIS A 234 20.97 5.70 10.86
CA HIS A 234 21.17 5.74 9.42
C HIS A 234 21.90 4.48 8.91
N GLY A 235 22.97 4.07 9.60
CA GLY A 235 23.73 2.85 9.27
C GLY A 235 22.87 1.58 9.26
N ILE A 236 21.92 1.45 10.19
CA ILE A 236 20.97 0.33 10.22
C ILE A 236 20.13 0.29 8.94
N LEU A 237 19.63 1.45 8.47
CA LEU A 237 18.85 1.52 7.24
C LEU A 237 19.70 1.20 6.01
N VAL A 238 20.92 1.74 5.93
CA VAL A 238 21.86 1.45 4.83
C VAL A 238 22.14 -0.05 4.74
N GLU A 239 22.45 -0.70 5.84
CA GLU A 239 22.72 -2.13 5.88
C GLU A 239 21.49 -2.96 5.50
N PHE A 240 20.33 -2.61 6.06
CA PHE A 240 19.10 -3.35 5.83
C PHE A 240 18.67 -3.32 4.36
N TYR A 241 18.79 -2.17 3.71
CA TYR A 241 18.35 -1.97 2.32
C TYR A 241 19.46 -2.10 1.27
N ALA A 242 20.67 -2.50 1.64
CA ALA A 242 21.81 -2.58 0.73
C ALA A 242 21.59 -3.43 -0.54
N LYS A 243 20.64 -4.37 -0.51
CA LYS A 243 20.31 -5.28 -1.62
C LYS A 243 18.92 -5.04 -2.20
N GLU A 244 18.22 -4.01 -1.77
CA GLU A 244 16.85 -3.72 -2.22
C GLU A 244 16.86 -2.73 -3.39
N PRO A 245 16.40 -3.15 -4.59
CA PRO A 245 16.54 -2.33 -5.80
C PRO A 245 15.60 -1.12 -5.84
N PHE A 246 14.56 -1.10 -5.02
CA PHE A 246 13.54 -0.04 -5.02
C PHE A 246 13.57 0.86 -3.78
N VAL A 247 14.48 0.59 -2.83
CA VAL A 247 14.66 1.40 -1.62
C VAL A 247 16.09 1.95 -1.61
N HIS A 248 16.22 3.26 -1.63
CA HIS A 248 17.50 3.96 -1.69
C HIS A 248 17.70 4.81 -0.43
N VAL A 249 18.60 4.39 0.44
CA VAL A 249 18.99 5.19 1.60
C VAL A 249 19.98 6.25 1.14
N LEU A 250 19.56 7.52 1.22
CA LEU A 250 20.41 8.67 0.84
C LEU A 250 21.61 8.80 1.80
N PRO A 251 22.69 9.49 1.40
CA PRO A 251 23.80 9.80 2.30
C PRO A 251 23.32 10.51 3.57
N PHE A 252 23.97 10.25 4.69
CA PHE A 252 23.63 10.89 5.96
C PHE A 252 23.61 12.43 5.82
N GLY A 253 22.58 13.06 6.33
CA GLY A 253 22.34 14.51 6.22
C GLY A 253 21.67 14.97 4.92
N ALA A 254 21.51 14.11 3.91
CA ALA A 254 20.71 14.42 2.73
C ALA A 254 19.22 14.22 3.03
N THR A 255 18.37 15.02 2.40
CA THR A 255 16.91 14.96 2.55
C THR A 255 16.23 14.53 1.25
N PRO A 256 15.30 13.58 1.28
CA PRO A 256 14.53 13.20 0.12
C PRO A 256 13.51 14.27 -0.26
N HIS A 257 13.06 14.24 -1.51
CA HIS A 257 11.92 15.03 -1.96
C HIS A 257 11.09 14.26 -2.99
N THR A 258 9.87 14.71 -3.28
CA THR A 258 8.91 13.98 -4.10
C THR A 258 9.22 13.96 -5.60
N ARG A 259 10.12 14.83 -6.10
CA ARG A 259 10.40 14.92 -7.54
C ARG A 259 10.95 13.61 -8.15
N PRO A 260 11.92 12.92 -7.53
CA PRO A 260 12.47 11.68 -8.09
C PRO A 260 11.47 10.51 -8.12
N VAL A 261 10.46 10.50 -7.26
CA VAL A 261 9.49 9.38 -7.17
C VAL A 261 8.23 9.55 -8.02
N ARG A 262 8.14 10.60 -8.84
CA ARG A 262 6.91 10.90 -9.62
C ARG A 262 6.61 9.90 -10.73
N GLY A 263 7.59 9.20 -11.23
CA GLY A 263 7.47 8.22 -12.32
C GLY A 263 7.91 6.80 -11.95
N PRO A 264 9.08 6.62 -11.32
CA PRO A 264 9.57 5.31 -10.98
C PRO A 264 8.92 4.73 -9.73
N ASN A 265 8.99 3.41 -9.59
CA ASN A 265 8.61 2.68 -8.38
C ASN A 265 9.81 2.63 -7.41
N MET A 266 10.07 3.75 -6.73
CA MET A 266 11.21 3.90 -5.82
C MET A 266 10.83 4.63 -4.54
N THR A 267 11.57 4.34 -3.47
CA THR A 267 11.53 5.04 -2.18
C THR A 267 12.93 5.54 -1.83
N PHE A 268 12.99 6.75 -1.27
CA PHE A 268 14.21 7.37 -0.81
C PHE A 268 14.11 7.71 0.66
#